data_5b23bb43fd86503342d14c6ea9feee0c
#
_entry.id   5b23bb43fd86503342d14c6ea9feee0c
#
_cell.length_a   1.000
_cell.length_b   1.000
_cell.length_c   1.000
_cell.angle_alpha   90.00
_cell.angle_beta   90.00
_cell.angle_gamma   90.00
#
_symmetry.space_group_name_H-M   'P 1'
#
loop_
_entity.id
_entity.type
_entity.pdbx_description
1 polymer ?
#
loop_
_entity_poly.entity_id
_entity_poly.type
_entity_poly.pdbx_seq_one_letter_code
_entity_poly.pdbx_strand_id
1 'polypeptide(L)'
;LELGQRSFLLPEQFQQFAKLLKQRRESLHLTQRELSKRAGLCERTIKNIERLEVSPSRDTVVRLIEVEELNLSWADVLTEPAKQTADSSSDNYNCYVPPGYEPLRMVQQLQRVLNGPGGHIEQTNAYLEHRSAIAFVAMGHEPSYVARFRSVFPVAECARRVLAETGQVPLRVIALGPGDGHLEVRFVQHLLGEAQNPDIELLLFDISQPLLNSAYQHALDTFGEQSPVHTLMMQGNFHDLARYPQVVYAPPKGRRRRVYTMFGNTLANLDNELRFFQHCMSHCQPGDLLLLDVRSRQAPLGCTEEDILRLDPAFQGAFHKAHAEWLSTPIRMHCQDLTSCDFKMELETQCSIPGSYALD
;
A
#
# COMPACT_ATOMS: atom_id res chain seq x y z
N LEU A 1 -13.27 30.12 -14.49
CA LEU A 1 -12.32 29.04 -14.76
C LEU A 1 -13.01 27.74 -14.35
N GLU A 2 -13.66 27.09 -15.34
CA GLU A 2 -14.29 25.78 -15.16
C GLU A 2 -13.19 24.74 -14.89
N LEU A 3 -13.17 24.21 -13.69
CA LEU A 3 -12.46 22.98 -13.34
C LEU A 3 -13.18 21.84 -14.08
N GLY A 4 -12.68 21.47 -15.26
CA GLY A 4 -13.14 20.32 -16.00
C GLY A 4 -13.07 19.09 -15.09
N GLN A 5 -14.21 18.50 -14.79
CA GLN A 5 -14.31 17.22 -14.10
C GLN A 5 -13.47 16.19 -14.88
N ARG A 6 -12.33 15.80 -14.34
CA ARG A 6 -11.53 14.71 -14.93
C ARG A 6 -12.40 13.45 -14.91
N SER A 7 -12.59 12.87 -16.08
CA SER A 7 -13.31 11.61 -16.24
C SER A 7 -12.69 10.53 -15.33
N PHE A 8 -13.53 9.77 -14.63
CA PHE A 8 -13.09 8.66 -13.78
C PHE A 8 -12.48 7.50 -14.59
N LEU A 9 -12.98 7.27 -15.80
CA LEU A 9 -12.49 6.25 -16.72
C LEU A 9 -11.68 6.89 -17.85
N LEU A 10 -10.63 6.21 -18.27
CA LEU A 10 -9.96 6.56 -19.53
C LEU A 10 -10.95 6.40 -20.72
N PRO A 11 -10.79 7.13 -21.82
CA PRO A 11 -11.72 7.06 -22.94
C PRO A 11 -11.99 5.64 -23.46
N GLU A 12 -10.95 4.81 -23.53
CA GLU A 12 -11.03 3.42 -23.98
C GLU A 12 -11.74 2.51 -22.96
N GLN A 13 -11.41 2.69 -21.68
CA GLN A 13 -12.10 1.99 -20.60
C GLN A 13 -13.59 2.35 -20.56
N PHE A 14 -13.91 3.62 -20.77
CA PHE A 14 -15.29 4.07 -20.85
C PHE A 14 -16.05 3.42 -22.00
N GLN A 15 -15.44 3.34 -23.19
CA GLN A 15 -16.07 2.68 -24.34
C GLN A 15 -16.34 1.19 -24.07
N GLN A 16 -15.37 0.48 -23.48
CA GLN A 16 -15.51 -0.94 -23.13
C GLN A 16 -16.57 -1.14 -22.06
N PHE A 17 -16.53 -0.33 -21.02
CA PHE A 17 -17.51 -0.39 -19.94
C PHE A 17 -18.94 -0.12 -20.45
N ALA A 18 -19.14 0.92 -21.24
CA ALA A 18 -20.44 1.26 -21.81
C ALA A 18 -21.01 0.13 -22.68
N LYS A 19 -20.14 -0.48 -23.51
CA LYS A 19 -20.50 -1.63 -24.33
C LYS A 19 -20.90 -2.83 -23.51
N LEU A 20 -20.11 -3.16 -22.49
CA LEU A 20 -20.36 -4.27 -21.58
C LEU A 20 -21.65 -4.06 -20.76
N LEU A 21 -21.83 -2.87 -20.21
CA LEU A 21 -23.05 -2.50 -19.47
C LEU A 21 -24.30 -2.72 -20.32
N LYS A 22 -24.27 -2.20 -21.54
CA LYS A 22 -25.38 -2.37 -22.50
C LYS A 22 -25.63 -3.85 -22.80
N GLN A 23 -24.58 -4.62 -23.08
CA GLN A 23 -24.68 -6.06 -23.37
C GLN A 23 -25.28 -6.83 -22.20
N ARG A 24 -24.82 -6.59 -20.96
CA ARG A 24 -25.34 -7.24 -19.75
C ARG A 24 -26.80 -6.88 -19.49
N ARG A 25 -27.15 -5.60 -19.63
CA ARG A 25 -28.53 -5.16 -19.50
C ARG A 25 -29.46 -5.84 -20.52
N GLU A 26 -29.05 -5.90 -21.79
CA GLU A 26 -29.84 -6.51 -22.86
C GLU A 26 -29.96 -8.04 -22.67
N SER A 27 -28.93 -8.72 -22.22
CA SER A 27 -28.98 -10.15 -21.91
C SER A 27 -29.97 -10.49 -20.79
N LEU A 28 -30.19 -9.55 -19.89
CA LEU A 28 -31.17 -9.66 -18.78
C LEU A 28 -32.57 -9.15 -19.18
N HIS A 29 -32.76 -8.78 -20.45
CA HIS A 29 -34.02 -8.19 -20.98
C HIS A 29 -34.48 -6.94 -20.20
N LEU A 30 -33.54 -6.19 -19.57
CA LEU A 30 -33.85 -4.99 -18.84
C LEU A 30 -33.90 -3.77 -19.76
N THR A 31 -34.91 -2.92 -19.56
CA THR A 31 -34.93 -1.57 -20.11
C THR A 31 -33.95 -0.66 -19.35
N GLN A 32 -33.49 0.42 -19.97
CA GLN A 32 -32.66 1.43 -19.30
C GLN A 32 -33.32 1.98 -18.02
N ARG A 33 -34.66 2.11 -18.05
CA ARG A 33 -35.46 2.55 -16.90
C ARG A 33 -35.47 1.53 -15.76
N GLU A 34 -35.55 0.24 -16.06
CA GLU A 34 -35.50 -0.81 -15.05
C GLU A 34 -34.12 -0.91 -14.44
N LEU A 35 -33.06 -0.86 -15.23
CA LEU A 35 -31.70 -0.84 -14.72
C LEU A 35 -31.46 0.40 -13.85
N SER A 36 -31.93 1.58 -14.27
CA SER A 36 -31.76 2.80 -13.49
C SER A 36 -32.40 2.71 -12.10
N LYS A 37 -33.59 2.09 -12.02
CA LYS A 37 -34.26 1.86 -10.73
C LYS A 37 -33.46 0.91 -9.82
N ARG A 38 -32.92 -0.19 -10.37
CA ARG A 38 -32.14 -1.17 -9.60
C ARG A 38 -30.82 -0.56 -9.06
N ALA A 39 -30.17 0.26 -9.89
CA ALA A 39 -28.93 0.94 -9.52
C ALA A 39 -29.13 2.22 -8.69
N GLY A 40 -30.37 2.64 -8.42
CA GLY A 40 -30.67 3.91 -7.75
C GLY A 40 -30.17 5.14 -8.53
N LEU A 41 -30.14 5.05 -9.86
CA LEU A 41 -29.69 6.11 -10.78
C LEU A 41 -30.87 6.69 -11.57
N CYS A 42 -30.67 7.84 -12.24
CA CYS A 42 -31.67 8.30 -13.18
C CYS A 42 -31.50 7.62 -14.56
N GLU A 43 -32.60 7.42 -15.29
CA GLU A 43 -32.59 6.79 -16.61
C GLU A 43 -31.67 7.51 -17.60
N ARG A 44 -31.62 8.84 -17.53
CA ARG A 44 -30.74 9.67 -18.34
C ARG A 44 -29.26 9.32 -18.13
N THR A 45 -28.85 8.97 -16.89
CA THR A 45 -27.47 8.56 -16.59
C THR A 45 -27.12 7.29 -17.35
N ILE A 46 -27.98 6.25 -17.30
CA ILE A 46 -27.75 4.99 -18.03
C ILE A 46 -27.67 5.26 -19.53
N LYS A 47 -28.61 6.05 -20.07
CA LYS A 47 -28.64 6.42 -21.45
C LYS A 47 -27.36 7.14 -21.94
N ASN A 48 -26.89 8.11 -21.16
CA ASN A 48 -25.69 8.88 -21.49
C ASN A 48 -24.42 7.99 -21.45
N ILE A 49 -24.34 7.06 -20.51
CA ILE A 49 -23.23 6.09 -20.43
C ILE A 49 -23.24 5.19 -21.66
N GLU A 50 -24.38 4.55 -21.98
CA GLU A 50 -24.48 3.63 -23.11
C GLU A 50 -24.28 4.30 -24.48
N ARG A 51 -24.51 5.63 -24.57
CA ARG A 51 -24.29 6.45 -25.78
C ARG A 51 -22.89 7.06 -25.81
N LEU A 52 -22.06 6.85 -24.80
CA LEU A 52 -20.74 7.46 -24.68
C LEU A 52 -20.79 9.00 -24.60
N GLU A 53 -21.92 9.57 -24.17
CA GLU A 53 -22.09 11.02 -24.07
C GLU A 53 -21.45 11.59 -22.79
N VAL A 54 -21.48 10.84 -21.68
CA VAL A 54 -20.94 11.28 -20.39
C VAL A 54 -20.29 10.09 -19.71
N SER A 55 -19.00 10.21 -19.40
CA SER A 55 -18.27 9.23 -18.61
C SER A 55 -18.86 9.17 -17.18
N PRO A 56 -19.14 7.96 -16.67
CA PRO A 56 -19.71 7.81 -15.33
C PRO A 56 -18.74 8.28 -14.26
N SER A 57 -19.29 8.84 -13.19
CA SER A 57 -18.54 9.04 -11.95
C SER A 57 -18.27 7.69 -11.30
N ARG A 58 -17.29 7.65 -10.39
CA ARG A 58 -16.99 6.46 -9.62
C ARG A 58 -18.22 5.94 -8.83
N ASP A 59 -18.97 6.84 -8.18
CA ASP A 59 -20.20 6.48 -7.46
C ASP A 59 -21.22 5.82 -8.39
N THR A 60 -21.36 6.32 -9.60
CA THR A 60 -22.23 5.72 -10.64
C THR A 60 -21.79 4.30 -10.99
N VAL A 61 -20.47 4.07 -11.14
CA VAL A 61 -19.92 2.74 -11.42
C VAL A 61 -20.15 1.77 -10.25
N VAL A 62 -19.92 2.22 -9.01
CA VAL A 62 -20.18 1.42 -7.80
C VAL A 62 -21.63 0.94 -7.78
N ARG A 63 -22.59 1.84 -7.95
CA ARG A 63 -24.03 1.50 -7.96
C ARG A 63 -24.41 0.51 -9.06
N LEU A 64 -23.74 0.56 -10.21
CA LEU A 64 -23.96 -0.40 -11.28
C LEU A 64 -23.37 -1.77 -10.98
N ILE A 65 -22.21 -1.82 -10.31
CA ILE A 65 -21.60 -3.08 -9.84
C ILE A 65 -22.44 -3.73 -8.74
N GLU A 66 -23.07 -2.95 -7.88
CA GLU A 66 -23.95 -3.42 -6.80
C GLU A 66 -25.27 -4.07 -7.30
N VAL A 67 -25.59 -3.90 -8.59
CA VAL A 67 -26.69 -4.66 -9.21
C VAL A 67 -26.22 -6.08 -9.53
N GLU A 68 -26.44 -7.01 -8.59
CA GLU A 68 -25.91 -8.39 -8.64
C GLU A 68 -26.19 -9.10 -9.97
N GLU A 69 -27.40 -8.90 -10.53
CA GLU A 69 -27.81 -9.56 -11.77
C GLU A 69 -26.97 -9.13 -12.99
N LEU A 70 -26.38 -7.93 -12.97
CA LEU A 70 -25.46 -7.49 -14.02
C LEU A 70 -24.15 -8.27 -14.02
N ASN A 71 -23.80 -8.88 -12.88
CA ASN A 71 -22.54 -9.60 -12.70
C ASN A 71 -21.33 -8.78 -13.23
N LEU A 72 -21.34 -7.48 -12.94
CA LEU A 72 -20.23 -6.58 -13.25
C LEU A 72 -19.24 -6.60 -12.11
N SER A 73 -17.98 -6.58 -12.44
CA SER A 73 -16.88 -6.48 -11.50
C SER A 73 -15.99 -5.29 -11.83
N TRP A 74 -15.15 -4.88 -10.89
CA TRP A 74 -14.13 -3.88 -11.16
C TRP A 74 -13.14 -4.30 -12.25
N ALA A 75 -12.89 -5.60 -12.40
CA ALA A 75 -12.08 -6.12 -13.50
C ALA A 75 -12.70 -5.79 -14.87
N ASP A 76 -14.03 -5.86 -14.98
CA ASP A 76 -14.75 -5.52 -16.22
C ASP A 76 -14.69 -4.02 -16.54
N VAL A 77 -14.61 -3.18 -15.49
CA VAL A 77 -14.55 -1.71 -15.63
C VAL A 77 -13.15 -1.21 -15.97
N LEU A 78 -12.14 -1.85 -15.39
CA LEU A 78 -10.73 -1.45 -15.48
C LEU A 78 -9.96 -2.34 -16.47
N THR A 79 -10.64 -3.06 -17.35
CA THR A 79 -9.98 -3.91 -18.35
C THR A 79 -8.98 -3.07 -19.15
N GLU A 80 -7.72 -3.47 -19.12
CA GLU A 80 -6.73 -2.87 -20.02
C GLU A 80 -7.14 -3.15 -21.46
N PRO A 81 -7.11 -2.13 -22.36
CA PRO A 81 -7.32 -2.35 -23.78
C PRO A 81 -6.32 -3.40 -24.26
N ALA A 82 -6.79 -4.37 -25.02
CA ALA A 82 -5.92 -5.37 -25.64
C ALA A 82 -4.77 -4.64 -26.32
N LYS A 83 -3.53 -4.88 -25.88
CA LYS A 83 -2.32 -4.22 -26.37
C LYS A 83 -2.28 -4.30 -27.90
N GLN A 84 -2.65 -3.21 -28.57
CA GLN A 84 -2.06 -2.94 -29.87
C GLN A 84 -0.59 -2.67 -29.61
N THR A 85 0.28 -3.40 -30.29
CA THR A 85 1.72 -3.18 -30.34
C THR A 85 1.97 -1.73 -30.77
N ALA A 86 2.12 -0.86 -29.79
CA ALA A 86 2.48 0.53 -30.01
C ALA A 86 3.88 0.75 -29.44
N ASP A 87 4.66 1.47 -30.22
CA ASP A 87 6.02 1.90 -29.96
C ASP A 87 6.29 2.27 -28.50
N SER A 88 7.35 1.68 -28.01
CA SER A 88 7.96 1.88 -26.70
C SER A 88 8.58 3.28 -26.56
N SER A 89 7.80 4.26 -26.16
CA SER A 89 8.33 5.50 -25.56
C SER A 89 7.24 6.24 -24.77
N SER A 90 6.69 5.62 -23.75
CA SER A 90 5.87 6.36 -22.80
C SER A 90 6.16 5.83 -21.40
N ASP A 91 6.45 6.77 -20.51
CA ASP A 91 6.63 6.59 -19.08
C ASP A 91 5.66 5.56 -18.51
N ASN A 92 6.16 4.36 -18.24
CA ASN A 92 5.38 3.28 -17.64
C ASN A 92 5.18 3.53 -16.15
N TYR A 93 4.47 4.59 -15.82
CA TYR A 93 4.02 4.85 -14.47
C TYR A 93 2.81 3.96 -14.17
N ASN A 94 3.06 2.78 -13.62
CA ASN A 94 2.03 1.82 -13.26
C ASN A 94 1.66 1.97 -11.78
N CYS A 95 0.75 2.88 -11.46
CA CYS A 95 0.17 2.98 -10.13
C CYS A 95 -1.28 2.49 -10.15
N TYR A 96 -1.56 1.47 -9.36
CA TYR A 96 -2.92 0.99 -9.12
C TYR A 96 -3.45 1.57 -7.80
N VAL A 97 -4.56 2.30 -7.87
CA VAL A 97 -5.28 2.79 -6.70
C VAL A 97 -6.57 1.99 -6.58
N PRO A 98 -6.74 1.16 -5.54
CA PRO A 98 -7.93 0.35 -5.39
C PRO A 98 -9.19 1.19 -5.20
N PRO A 99 -10.35 0.68 -5.66
CA PRO A 99 -11.64 1.27 -5.33
C PRO A 99 -11.87 1.26 -3.81
N GLY A 100 -12.34 2.37 -3.26
CA GLY A 100 -12.60 2.49 -1.81
C GLY A 100 -11.42 3.06 -1.00
N TYR A 101 -10.25 3.22 -1.61
CA TYR A 101 -9.18 3.98 -0.99
C TYR A 101 -9.49 5.48 -1.06
N GLU A 102 -9.82 6.08 0.07
CA GLU A 102 -10.18 7.50 0.18
C GLU A 102 -9.25 8.21 1.18
N PRO A 103 -8.08 8.74 0.74
CA PRO A 103 -7.18 9.50 1.61
C PRO A 103 -7.88 10.63 2.36
N LEU A 104 -8.82 11.32 1.70
CA LEU A 104 -9.60 12.39 2.31
C LEU A 104 -10.43 11.90 3.51
N ARG A 105 -10.97 10.70 3.45
CA ARG A 105 -11.73 10.11 4.54
C ARG A 105 -10.87 9.84 5.76
N MET A 106 -9.64 9.39 5.55
CA MET A 106 -8.66 9.17 6.62
C MET A 106 -8.26 10.48 7.28
N VAL A 107 -8.00 11.54 6.50
CA VAL A 107 -7.72 12.89 7.03
C VAL A 107 -8.93 13.40 7.83
N GLN A 108 -10.15 13.18 7.37
CA GLN A 108 -11.37 13.55 8.12
C GLN A 108 -11.52 12.78 9.43
N GLN A 109 -11.12 11.50 9.48
CA GLN A 109 -11.07 10.73 10.72
C GLN A 109 -10.06 11.32 11.70
N LEU A 110 -8.83 11.60 11.24
CA LEU A 110 -7.82 12.29 12.04
C LEU A 110 -8.34 13.60 12.61
N GLN A 111 -8.95 14.46 11.78
CA GLN A 111 -9.54 15.72 12.24
C GLN A 111 -10.62 15.52 13.31
N ARG A 112 -11.46 14.49 13.19
CA ARG A 112 -12.48 14.18 14.21
C ARG A 112 -11.85 13.79 15.54
N VAL A 113 -10.80 12.98 15.52
CA VAL A 113 -10.09 12.56 16.73
C VAL A 113 -9.43 13.75 17.38
N LEU A 114 -8.74 14.60 16.61
CA LEU A 114 -8.03 15.77 17.10
C LEU A 114 -8.97 16.85 17.67
N ASN A 115 -10.18 16.99 17.12
CA ASN A 115 -11.20 17.93 17.60
C ASN A 115 -12.12 17.35 18.68
N GLY A 116 -11.94 16.09 19.03
CA GLY A 116 -12.73 15.39 20.06
C GLY A 116 -12.10 15.50 21.46
N PRO A 117 -12.71 14.85 22.46
CA PRO A 117 -12.23 14.87 23.85
C PRO A 117 -10.97 14.06 24.09
N GLY A 118 -10.27 13.68 23.08
CA GLY A 118 -9.12 12.77 23.06
C GLY A 118 -9.42 11.49 22.30
N GLY A 119 -8.41 10.74 21.91
CA GLY A 119 -8.56 9.48 21.20
C GLY A 119 -7.25 8.94 20.67
N HIS A 120 -7.30 7.70 20.24
CA HIS A 120 -6.20 7.04 19.57
C HIS A 120 -6.10 7.53 18.11
N ILE A 121 -4.90 7.93 17.71
CA ILE A 121 -4.58 8.28 16.33
C ILE A 121 -3.89 7.06 15.71
N GLU A 122 -4.54 6.46 14.72
CA GLU A 122 -3.93 5.35 13.98
C GLU A 122 -2.61 5.80 13.35
N GLN A 123 -1.56 5.03 13.53
CA GLN A 123 -0.22 5.33 13.01
C GLN A 123 -0.20 5.50 11.48
N THR A 124 -1.14 4.90 10.76
CA THR A 124 -1.31 5.09 9.32
C THR A 124 -1.45 6.55 8.92
N ASN A 125 -2.01 7.39 9.79
CA ASN A 125 -2.14 8.83 9.54
C ASN A 125 -0.79 9.56 9.47
N ALA A 126 0.26 9.01 10.10
CA ALA A 126 1.59 9.59 10.05
C ALA A 126 2.30 9.42 8.69
N TYR A 127 1.71 8.66 7.76
CA TYR A 127 2.30 8.39 6.45
C TYR A 127 1.56 9.06 5.27
N LEU A 128 0.35 9.58 5.48
CA LEU A 128 -0.55 10.00 4.39
C LEU A 128 -0.14 11.33 3.77
N GLU A 129 0.29 12.26 4.58
CA GLU A 129 0.60 13.62 4.16
C GLU A 129 2.03 13.71 3.60
N HIS A 130 2.19 14.52 2.57
CA HIS A 130 3.50 14.70 1.92
C HIS A 130 4.60 15.14 2.91
N ARG A 131 4.28 16.08 3.82
CA ARG A 131 5.23 16.54 4.84
C ARG A 131 5.57 15.45 5.84
N SER A 132 4.60 14.66 6.24
CA SER A 132 4.82 13.51 7.13
C SER A 132 5.69 12.45 6.47
N ALA A 133 5.44 12.17 5.19
CA ALA A 133 6.27 11.25 4.41
C ALA A 133 7.73 11.75 4.30
N ILE A 134 7.95 13.05 4.07
CA ILE A 134 9.30 13.64 4.06
C ILE A 134 9.96 13.49 5.43
N ALA A 135 9.24 13.77 6.52
CA ALA A 135 9.77 13.62 7.87
C ALA A 135 10.12 12.15 8.18
N PHE A 136 9.30 11.19 7.74
CA PHE A 136 9.58 9.76 7.83
C PHE A 136 10.85 9.37 7.07
N VAL A 137 11.00 9.81 5.82
CA VAL A 137 12.21 9.56 5.02
C VAL A 137 13.44 10.17 5.70
N ALA A 138 13.34 11.41 6.19
CA ALA A 138 14.43 12.08 6.90
C ALA A 138 14.85 11.31 8.16
N MET A 139 13.88 10.82 8.95
CA MET A 139 14.13 9.94 10.09
C MET A 139 14.85 8.64 9.64
N GLY A 140 14.41 8.04 8.55
CA GLY A 140 15.01 6.83 7.98
C GLY A 140 16.44 7.02 7.50
N HIS A 141 16.88 8.25 7.23
CA HIS A 141 18.26 8.60 6.86
C HIS A 141 19.10 9.12 8.03
N GLU A 142 18.54 9.23 9.22
CA GLU A 142 19.29 9.62 10.40
C GLU A 142 20.41 8.59 10.68
N PRO A 143 21.69 9.01 10.85
CA PRO A 143 22.84 8.08 10.92
C PRO A 143 22.72 6.99 11.99
N SER A 144 22.16 7.32 13.15
CA SER A 144 21.98 6.32 14.22
C SER A 144 20.89 5.30 13.87
N TYR A 145 19.84 5.71 13.16
CA TYR A 145 18.83 4.82 12.61
C TYR A 145 19.44 3.89 11.55
N VAL A 146 20.15 4.44 10.59
CA VAL A 146 20.81 3.65 9.53
C VAL A 146 21.76 2.62 10.12
N ALA A 147 22.64 3.03 11.05
CA ALA A 147 23.59 2.13 11.67
C ALA A 147 22.94 0.99 12.45
N ARG A 148 21.83 1.25 13.13
CA ARG A 148 21.18 0.29 14.02
C ARG A 148 20.12 -0.58 13.34
N PHE A 149 19.52 -0.08 12.29
CA PHE A 149 18.35 -0.70 11.70
C PHE A 149 18.54 -1.11 10.24
N ARG A 150 18.93 -0.19 9.38
CA ARG A 150 19.07 -0.49 7.94
C ARG A 150 20.30 -1.30 7.60
N SER A 151 21.42 -1.05 8.29
CA SER A 151 22.69 -1.71 8.00
C SER A 151 22.80 -3.12 8.57
N VAL A 152 22.08 -3.43 9.66
CA VAL A 152 22.16 -4.74 10.33
C VAL A 152 21.20 -5.79 9.73
N PHE A 153 20.21 -5.38 8.97
CA PHE A 153 19.27 -6.32 8.36
C PHE A 153 19.98 -7.15 7.27
N PRO A 154 19.97 -8.50 7.36
CA PRO A 154 20.79 -9.37 6.53
C PRO A 154 20.15 -9.62 5.15
N VAL A 155 19.93 -8.56 4.38
CA VAL A 155 19.22 -8.58 3.08
C VAL A 155 19.81 -9.61 2.11
N ALA A 156 21.15 -9.68 2.02
CA ALA A 156 21.84 -10.62 1.15
C ALA A 156 21.56 -12.09 1.53
N GLU A 157 21.53 -12.39 2.82
CA GLU A 157 21.20 -13.74 3.30
C GLU A 157 19.74 -14.09 2.98
N CYS A 158 18.82 -13.15 3.17
CA CYS A 158 17.42 -13.32 2.79
C CYS A 158 17.28 -13.64 1.30
N ALA A 159 17.99 -12.93 0.43
CA ALA A 159 17.98 -13.15 -1.01
C ALA A 159 18.49 -14.56 -1.36
N ARG A 160 19.61 -14.98 -0.79
CA ARG A 160 20.19 -16.33 -1.02
C ARG A 160 19.21 -17.45 -0.59
N ARG A 161 18.58 -17.29 0.58
CA ARG A 161 17.58 -18.26 1.06
C ARG A 161 16.38 -18.34 0.14
N VAL A 162 15.86 -17.20 -0.33
CA VAL A 162 14.74 -17.17 -1.28
C VAL A 162 15.10 -17.92 -2.55
N LEU A 163 16.27 -17.67 -3.15
CA LEU A 163 16.70 -18.36 -4.36
C LEU A 163 16.90 -19.86 -4.13
N ALA A 164 17.41 -20.26 -2.98
CA ALA A 164 17.55 -21.67 -2.61
C ALA A 164 16.19 -22.38 -2.51
N GLU A 165 15.20 -21.73 -1.87
CA GLU A 165 13.85 -22.29 -1.69
C GLU A 165 13.02 -22.26 -2.98
N THR A 166 13.21 -21.26 -3.84
CA THR A 166 12.40 -21.10 -5.06
C THR A 166 12.97 -21.86 -6.27
N GLY A 167 14.21 -22.33 -6.21
CA GLY A 167 14.85 -23.06 -7.31
C GLY A 167 15.13 -22.17 -8.52
N GLN A 168 15.47 -20.90 -8.34
CA GLN A 168 15.84 -19.97 -9.41
C GLN A 168 14.74 -19.69 -10.45
N VAL A 169 13.47 -19.85 -10.07
CA VAL A 169 12.33 -19.53 -10.95
C VAL A 169 12.02 -18.03 -10.93
N PRO A 170 11.28 -17.52 -11.94
CA PRO A 170 10.80 -16.14 -11.93
C PRO A 170 10.06 -15.79 -10.63
N LEU A 171 10.29 -14.59 -10.10
CA LEU A 171 9.78 -14.14 -8.82
C LEU A 171 8.80 -12.98 -8.97
N ARG A 172 7.83 -12.94 -8.07
CA ARG A 172 7.02 -11.76 -7.78
C ARG A 172 7.24 -11.37 -6.34
N VAL A 173 7.97 -10.28 -6.13
CA VAL A 173 8.22 -9.70 -4.81
C VAL A 173 7.10 -8.71 -4.50
N ILE A 174 6.38 -8.93 -3.41
CA ILE A 174 5.27 -8.10 -2.96
C ILE A 174 5.69 -7.44 -1.66
N ALA A 175 6.09 -6.18 -1.75
CA ALA A 175 6.58 -5.39 -0.65
C ALA A 175 5.41 -4.71 0.07
N LEU A 176 5.10 -5.13 1.27
CA LEU A 176 4.02 -4.60 2.10
C LEU A 176 4.56 -3.52 3.04
N GLY A 177 4.17 -2.27 2.80
CA GLY A 177 4.65 -1.11 3.53
C GLY A 177 6.14 -0.83 3.31
N PRO A 178 6.62 -0.73 2.05
CA PRO A 178 8.05 -0.54 1.76
C PRO A 178 8.61 0.81 2.22
N GLY A 179 7.77 1.77 2.59
CA GLY A 179 8.20 3.11 2.93
C GLY A 179 8.96 3.76 1.76
N ASP A 180 10.23 4.13 1.95
CA ASP A 180 11.09 4.67 0.90
C ASP A 180 11.73 3.61 -0.01
N GLY A 181 11.41 2.33 0.17
CA GLY A 181 11.85 1.21 -0.65
C GLY A 181 13.31 0.77 -0.44
N HIS A 182 14.03 1.37 0.50
CA HIS A 182 15.47 1.14 0.65
C HIS A 182 15.86 -0.33 0.87
N LEU A 183 15.13 -1.05 1.72
CA LEU A 183 15.43 -2.46 2.01
C LEU A 183 14.97 -3.38 0.89
N GLU A 184 13.81 -3.12 0.31
CA GLU A 184 13.23 -3.89 -0.79
C GLU A 184 14.05 -3.79 -2.07
N VAL A 185 14.49 -2.60 -2.42
CA VAL A 185 15.38 -2.38 -3.58
C VAL A 185 16.70 -3.10 -3.40
N ARG A 186 17.33 -3.00 -2.22
CA ARG A 186 18.55 -3.77 -1.90
C ARG A 186 18.31 -5.29 -1.95
N PHE A 187 17.18 -5.76 -1.45
CA PHE A 187 16.81 -7.17 -1.53
C PHE A 187 16.74 -7.66 -2.97
N VAL A 188 16.04 -6.91 -3.83
CA VAL A 188 15.93 -7.23 -5.26
C VAL A 188 17.29 -7.13 -5.97
N GLN A 189 18.15 -6.17 -5.61
CA GLN A 189 19.53 -6.11 -6.13
C GLN A 189 20.31 -7.39 -5.83
N HIS A 190 20.21 -7.92 -4.60
CA HIS A 190 20.87 -9.19 -4.25
C HIS A 190 20.25 -10.38 -4.99
N LEU A 191 18.93 -10.40 -5.18
CA LEU A 191 18.29 -11.44 -6.00
C LEU A 191 18.82 -11.40 -7.45
N LEU A 192 18.95 -10.21 -8.04
CA LEU A 192 19.49 -10.04 -9.39
C LEU A 192 20.96 -10.48 -9.50
N GLY A 193 21.76 -10.16 -8.50
CA GLY A 193 23.20 -10.49 -8.50
C GLY A 193 23.49 -11.99 -8.38
N GLU A 194 22.58 -12.76 -7.82
CA GLU A 194 22.76 -14.20 -7.56
C GLU A 194 21.88 -15.10 -8.46
N ALA A 195 20.87 -14.55 -9.14
CA ALA A 195 20.00 -15.32 -10.04
C ALA A 195 20.65 -15.55 -11.41
N GLN A 196 20.50 -16.77 -11.96
CA GLN A 196 21.04 -17.11 -13.28
C GLN A 196 20.24 -16.46 -14.42
N ASN A 197 18.92 -16.41 -14.30
CA ASN A 197 18.00 -15.80 -15.26
C ASN A 197 16.96 -14.98 -14.48
N PRO A 198 17.34 -13.76 -14.07
CA PRO A 198 16.45 -12.93 -13.28
C PRO A 198 15.24 -12.45 -14.11
N ASP A 199 14.05 -12.78 -13.67
CA ASP A 199 12.78 -12.21 -14.13
C ASP A 199 11.98 -11.90 -12.87
N ILE A 200 12.02 -10.63 -12.44
CA ILE A 200 11.48 -10.18 -11.16
C ILE A 200 10.42 -9.13 -11.40
N GLU A 201 9.25 -9.35 -10.85
CA GLU A 201 8.21 -8.34 -10.71
C GLU A 201 8.24 -7.82 -9.26
N LEU A 202 8.51 -6.54 -9.08
CA LEU A 202 8.49 -5.87 -7.78
C LEU A 202 7.19 -5.07 -7.65
N LEU A 203 6.28 -5.52 -6.80
CA LEU A 203 5.07 -4.80 -6.43
C LEU A 203 5.29 -4.06 -5.11
N LEU A 204 5.36 -2.74 -5.17
CA LEU A 204 5.40 -1.87 -4.01
C LEU A 204 3.98 -1.57 -3.57
N PHE A 205 3.61 -1.95 -2.35
CA PHE A 205 2.27 -1.78 -1.83
C PHE A 205 2.29 -0.98 -0.52
N ASP A 206 1.82 0.26 -0.56
CA ASP A 206 1.81 1.17 0.58
C ASP A 206 0.54 2.02 0.60
N ILE A 207 0.19 2.50 1.78
CA ILE A 207 -0.91 3.44 1.97
C ILE A 207 -0.53 4.86 1.52
N SER A 208 0.75 5.19 1.62
CA SER A 208 1.31 6.51 1.36
C SER A 208 1.72 6.69 -0.10
N GLN A 209 0.99 7.50 -0.86
CA GLN A 209 1.39 7.84 -2.23
C GLN A 209 2.76 8.53 -2.30
N PRO A 210 3.11 9.48 -1.41
CA PRO A 210 4.45 10.08 -1.44
C PRO A 210 5.57 9.07 -1.21
N LEU A 211 5.39 8.11 -0.28
CA LEU A 211 6.39 7.05 -0.04
C LEU A 211 6.49 6.09 -1.21
N LEU A 212 5.36 5.69 -1.80
CA LEU A 212 5.36 4.87 -3.03
C LEU A 212 6.13 5.53 -4.16
N ASN A 213 5.93 6.84 -4.37
CA ASN A 213 6.67 7.58 -5.39
C ASN A 213 8.17 7.57 -5.09
N SER A 214 8.57 7.74 -3.82
CA SER A 214 9.98 7.69 -3.41
C SER A 214 10.57 6.30 -3.64
N ALA A 215 9.86 5.24 -3.24
CA ALA A 215 10.29 3.86 -3.42
C ALA A 215 10.40 3.47 -4.90
N TYR A 216 9.43 3.91 -5.71
CA TYR A 216 9.43 3.66 -7.14
C TYR A 216 10.60 4.36 -7.84
N GLN A 217 10.82 5.64 -7.52
CA GLN A 217 11.95 6.39 -8.06
C GLN A 217 13.28 5.74 -7.68
N HIS A 218 13.42 5.30 -6.41
CA HIS A 218 14.60 4.57 -5.95
C HIS A 218 14.81 3.27 -6.74
N ALA A 219 13.73 2.53 -7.04
CA ALA A 219 13.81 1.32 -7.86
C ALA A 219 14.24 1.65 -9.30
N LEU A 220 13.68 2.69 -9.92
CA LEU A 220 14.07 3.14 -11.26
C LEU A 220 15.53 3.58 -11.33
N ASP A 221 15.97 4.39 -10.38
CA ASP A 221 17.35 4.89 -10.31
C ASP A 221 18.36 3.73 -10.12
N THR A 222 17.94 2.68 -9.42
CA THR A 222 18.77 1.52 -9.12
C THR A 222 18.84 0.51 -10.26
N PHE A 223 17.70 0.20 -10.86
CA PHE A 223 17.60 -0.87 -11.84
C PHE A 223 17.70 -0.35 -13.28
N GLY A 224 17.20 0.86 -13.55
CA GLY A 224 17.07 1.41 -14.89
C GLY A 224 15.94 0.80 -15.71
N GLU A 225 15.62 1.41 -16.84
CA GLU A 225 14.49 1.02 -17.69
C GLU A 225 14.67 -0.34 -18.40
N GLN A 226 15.92 -0.74 -18.66
CA GLN A 226 16.24 -1.99 -19.38
C GLN A 226 16.46 -3.19 -18.44
N SER A 227 16.14 -3.04 -17.18
CA SER A 227 16.32 -4.08 -16.18
C SER A 227 15.32 -5.24 -16.38
N PRO A 228 15.69 -6.46 -15.99
CA PRO A 228 14.75 -7.57 -15.86
C PRO A 228 13.79 -7.40 -14.67
N VAL A 229 13.79 -6.27 -13.98
CA VAL A 229 12.86 -5.93 -12.89
C VAL A 229 11.72 -5.08 -13.41
N HIS A 230 10.50 -5.59 -13.30
CA HIS A 230 9.29 -4.83 -13.56
C HIS A 230 8.74 -4.28 -12.26
N THR A 231 8.86 -2.96 -12.05
CA THR A 231 8.35 -2.32 -10.83
C THR A 231 6.92 -1.83 -11.05
N LEU A 232 6.04 -2.21 -10.13
CA LEU A 232 4.64 -1.80 -10.06
C LEU A 232 4.37 -1.11 -8.73
N MET A 233 3.44 -0.15 -8.73
CA MET A 233 2.98 0.50 -7.51
C MET A 233 1.50 0.20 -7.27
N MET A 234 1.15 -0.03 -6.02
CA MET A 234 -0.21 -0.18 -5.58
C MET A 234 -0.43 0.65 -4.31
N GLN A 235 -1.30 1.63 -4.40
CA GLN A 235 -1.69 2.42 -3.24
C GLN A 235 -2.87 1.75 -2.53
N GLY A 236 -2.71 1.43 -1.25
CA GLY A 236 -3.78 0.83 -0.47
C GLY A 236 -3.34 0.48 0.94
N ASN A 237 -4.31 0.16 1.79
CA ASN A 237 -4.03 -0.33 3.13
C ASN A 237 -3.83 -1.86 3.09
N PHE A 238 -2.65 -2.33 3.46
CA PHE A 238 -2.37 -3.77 3.48
C PHE A 238 -3.15 -4.53 4.59
N HIS A 239 -3.73 -3.84 5.57
CA HIS A 239 -4.72 -4.43 6.49
C HIS A 239 -5.98 -4.91 5.75
N ASP A 240 -6.24 -4.36 4.57
CA ASP A 240 -7.33 -4.76 3.68
C ASP A 240 -6.85 -5.63 2.51
N LEU A 241 -5.67 -6.24 2.60
CA LEU A 241 -5.02 -6.98 1.51
C LEU A 241 -5.95 -8.01 0.84
N ALA A 242 -6.82 -8.66 1.62
CA ALA A 242 -7.81 -9.60 1.13
C ALA A 242 -8.83 -8.99 0.15
N ARG A 243 -8.99 -7.66 0.14
CA ARG A 243 -9.87 -6.94 -0.81
C ARG A 243 -9.24 -6.75 -2.19
N TYR A 244 -7.96 -7.07 -2.34
CA TYR A 244 -7.21 -6.85 -3.58
C TYR A 244 -6.67 -8.15 -4.20
N PRO A 245 -7.48 -9.23 -4.25
CA PRO A 245 -7.00 -10.54 -4.67
C PRO A 245 -6.47 -10.55 -6.11
N GLN A 246 -7.07 -9.74 -6.97
CA GLN A 246 -6.72 -9.69 -8.39
C GLN A 246 -5.33 -9.10 -8.65
N VAL A 247 -4.85 -8.20 -7.79
CA VAL A 247 -3.53 -7.57 -7.92
C VAL A 247 -2.48 -8.35 -7.14
N VAL A 248 -2.81 -8.70 -5.89
CA VAL A 248 -1.84 -9.31 -4.97
C VAL A 248 -1.73 -10.83 -5.19
N TYR A 249 -2.87 -11.49 -5.45
CA TYR A 249 -2.94 -12.95 -5.56
C TYR A 249 -3.17 -13.43 -6.99
N ALA A 250 -3.41 -12.53 -7.96
CA ALA A 250 -3.51 -12.94 -9.35
C ALA A 250 -2.32 -13.83 -9.72
N PRO A 251 -2.55 -14.94 -10.40
CA PRO A 251 -1.43 -15.72 -10.87
C PRO A 251 -0.57 -14.80 -11.74
N PRO A 252 0.68 -14.58 -11.39
CA PRO A 252 1.57 -13.76 -12.21
C PRO A 252 1.62 -14.38 -13.61
N LYS A 253 1.79 -13.53 -14.64
CA LYS A 253 1.98 -14.02 -16.00
C LYS A 253 3.15 -15.00 -16.00
N GLY A 254 2.88 -16.28 -16.22
CA GLY A 254 3.84 -17.34 -16.03
C GLY A 254 3.84 -17.95 -14.61
N ARG A 255 4.71 -18.92 -14.36
CA ARG A 255 4.86 -19.61 -13.06
C ARG A 255 5.81 -18.85 -12.13
N ARG A 256 5.52 -17.58 -11.80
CA ARG A 256 6.31 -16.82 -10.83
C ARG A 256 5.98 -17.27 -9.41
N ARG A 257 6.99 -17.47 -8.58
CA ARG A 257 6.83 -17.64 -7.13
C ARG A 257 6.63 -16.30 -6.45
N ARG A 258 5.72 -16.24 -5.50
CA ARG A 258 5.46 -15.02 -4.73
C ARG A 258 6.32 -15.00 -3.48
N VAL A 259 6.90 -13.82 -3.23
CA VAL A 259 7.69 -13.53 -2.04
C VAL A 259 7.12 -12.26 -1.43
N TYR A 260 6.48 -12.39 -0.29
CA TYR A 260 5.98 -11.25 0.46
C TYR A 260 7.08 -10.74 1.39
N THR A 261 7.28 -9.43 1.42
CA THR A 261 8.25 -8.80 2.33
C THR A 261 7.55 -7.77 3.21
N MET A 262 7.88 -7.75 4.49
CA MET A 262 7.52 -6.74 5.47
C MET A 262 8.80 -6.35 6.22
N PHE A 263 9.55 -5.42 5.64
CA PHE A 263 10.82 -4.96 6.18
C PHE A 263 10.65 -3.64 6.96
N GLY A 264 11.67 -3.22 7.68
CA GLY A 264 11.68 -1.95 8.38
C GLY A 264 10.71 -1.88 9.58
N ASN A 265 10.46 -3.01 10.25
CA ASN A 265 9.55 -3.11 11.39
C ASN A 265 8.06 -2.92 11.06
N THR A 266 7.67 -3.08 9.80
CA THR A 266 6.29 -2.91 9.34
C THR A 266 5.29 -3.80 10.10
N LEU A 267 5.71 -5.01 10.50
CA LEU A 267 4.87 -5.92 11.28
C LEU A 267 4.42 -5.31 12.61
N ALA A 268 5.31 -4.57 13.30
CA ALA A 268 4.99 -3.95 14.59
C ALA A 268 4.01 -2.75 14.47
N ASN A 269 3.74 -2.31 13.25
CA ASN A 269 2.78 -1.23 12.98
C ASN A 269 1.36 -1.77 12.70
N LEU A 270 1.14 -3.07 12.89
CA LEU A 270 -0.19 -3.67 12.74
C LEU A 270 -0.97 -3.54 14.05
N ASP A 271 -2.24 -3.16 13.96
CA ASP A 271 -3.13 -3.13 15.12
C ASP A 271 -3.37 -4.53 15.69
N ASN A 272 -3.32 -5.57 14.85
CA ASN A 272 -3.53 -6.96 15.24
C ASN A 272 -2.88 -7.89 14.22
N GLU A 273 -1.68 -8.37 14.54
CA GLU A 273 -0.87 -9.24 13.68
C GLU A 273 -1.59 -10.58 13.43
N LEU A 274 -2.25 -11.15 14.45
CA LEU A 274 -2.96 -12.41 14.28
C LEU A 274 -4.10 -12.28 13.26
N ARG A 275 -4.89 -11.22 13.35
CA ARG A 275 -5.94 -10.92 12.40
C ARG A 275 -5.36 -10.72 10.99
N PHE A 276 -4.24 -10.02 10.87
CA PHE A 276 -3.58 -9.82 9.59
C PHE A 276 -3.21 -11.16 8.95
N PHE A 277 -2.55 -12.07 9.68
CA PHE A 277 -2.21 -13.38 9.14
C PHE A 277 -3.42 -14.24 8.81
N GLN A 278 -4.44 -14.24 9.65
CA GLN A 278 -5.63 -15.06 9.46
C GLN A 278 -6.50 -14.59 8.29
N HIS A 279 -6.61 -13.29 8.05
CA HIS A 279 -7.52 -12.72 7.06
C HIS A 279 -6.81 -12.15 5.84
N CYS A 280 -5.77 -11.35 6.05
CA CYS A 280 -5.09 -10.67 4.94
C CYS A 280 -4.16 -11.62 4.17
N MET A 281 -3.49 -12.54 4.87
CA MET A 281 -2.59 -13.53 4.26
C MET A 281 -3.26 -14.88 3.95
N SER A 282 -4.58 -15.00 4.16
CA SER A 282 -5.34 -16.24 3.94
C SER A 282 -5.30 -16.77 2.50
N HIS A 283 -4.96 -15.92 1.53
CA HIS A 283 -4.88 -16.29 0.12
C HIS A 283 -3.48 -16.72 -0.34
N CYS A 284 -2.51 -16.74 0.57
CA CYS A 284 -1.19 -17.30 0.28
C CYS A 284 -1.30 -18.77 -0.11
N GLN A 285 -0.55 -19.16 -1.11
CA GLN A 285 -0.56 -20.52 -1.65
C GLN A 285 0.65 -21.32 -1.12
N PRO A 286 0.56 -22.64 -1.08
CA PRO A 286 1.71 -23.47 -0.79
C PRO A 286 2.89 -23.13 -1.71
N GLY A 287 4.03 -22.81 -1.10
CA GLY A 287 5.24 -22.41 -1.81
C GLY A 287 5.43 -20.90 -1.95
N ASP A 288 4.46 -20.06 -1.55
CA ASP A 288 4.71 -18.64 -1.31
C ASP A 288 5.63 -18.48 -0.11
N LEU A 289 6.47 -17.46 -0.13
CA LEU A 289 7.39 -17.14 0.96
C LEU A 289 6.97 -15.81 1.61
N LEU A 290 7.15 -15.72 2.93
CA LEU A 290 6.97 -14.50 3.70
C LEU A 290 8.26 -14.20 4.46
N LEU A 291 8.83 -13.03 4.23
CA LEU A 291 9.99 -12.52 4.93
C LEU A 291 9.56 -11.38 5.85
N LEU A 292 9.87 -11.53 7.12
CA LEU A 292 9.54 -10.55 8.15
C LEU A 292 10.84 -9.99 8.77
N ASP A 293 10.93 -8.68 8.86
CA ASP A 293 11.89 -8.01 9.73
C ASP A 293 11.23 -7.81 11.09
N VAL A 294 11.60 -8.67 12.05
CA VAL A 294 11.10 -8.61 13.41
C VAL A 294 12.25 -8.26 14.34
N ARG A 295 12.10 -7.16 15.02
CA ARG A 295 13.09 -6.74 16.03
C ARG A 295 12.64 -7.25 17.37
N SER A 296 13.38 -8.21 17.88
CA SER A 296 13.22 -8.64 19.25
C SER A 296 14.37 -8.08 20.10
N ARG A 297 14.04 -7.51 21.23
CA ARG A 297 14.99 -7.17 22.27
C ARG A 297 14.84 -8.15 23.40
N GLN A 298 15.92 -8.81 23.75
CA GLN A 298 16.00 -9.44 25.06
C GLN A 298 16.36 -8.33 26.04
N ALA A 299 15.36 -7.85 26.79
CA ALA A 299 15.67 -7.10 28.00
C ALA A 299 16.46 -8.04 28.92
N PRO A 300 17.62 -7.62 29.48
CA PRO A 300 18.29 -8.40 30.50
C PRO A 300 17.31 -8.75 31.61
N LEU A 301 17.37 -9.98 32.09
CA LEU A 301 16.53 -10.42 33.22
C LEU A 301 16.66 -9.41 34.38
N GLY A 302 15.55 -8.83 34.80
CA GLY A 302 15.51 -7.85 35.89
C GLY A 302 15.63 -6.38 35.44
N CYS A 303 15.63 -6.06 34.15
CA CYS A 303 15.52 -4.67 33.68
C CYS A 303 14.17 -4.07 34.12
N THR A 304 14.24 -2.88 34.64
CA THR A 304 13.07 -2.07 34.94
C THR A 304 12.59 -1.36 33.67
N GLU A 305 11.36 -0.84 33.68
CA GLU A 305 10.84 0.04 32.65
C GLU A 305 11.77 1.22 32.36
N GLU A 306 12.30 1.85 33.42
CA GLU A 306 13.25 2.96 33.32
C GLU A 306 14.55 2.55 32.59
N ASP A 307 15.04 1.32 32.83
CA ASP A 307 16.21 0.78 32.14
C ASP A 307 15.93 0.58 30.64
N ILE A 308 14.72 0.12 30.27
CA ILE A 308 14.31 -0.07 28.88
C ILE A 308 14.25 1.28 28.18
N LEU A 309 13.58 2.27 28.75
CA LEU A 309 13.48 3.62 28.23
C LEU A 309 14.85 4.28 28.06
N ARG A 310 15.74 4.08 29.00
CA ARG A 310 17.12 4.59 28.94
C ARG A 310 17.98 3.92 27.88
N LEU A 311 17.78 2.63 27.64
CA LEU A 311 18.57 1.85 26.70
C LEU A 311 18.03 1.91 25.27
N ASP A 312 16.76 2.27 25.09
CA ASP A 312 16.18 2.35 23.76
C ASP A 312 16.59 3.63 23.03
N PRO A 313 17.23 3.51 21.86
CA PRO A 313 17.62 4.65 21.04
C PRO A 313 16.44 5.51 20.56
N ALA A 314 15.24 4.93 20.47
CA ALA A 314 14.04 5.67 20.10
C ALA A 314 13.76 6.82 21.08
N PHE A 315 14.24 6.72 22.32
CA PHE A 315 14.08 7.74 23.35
C PHE A 315 15.27 8.70 23.46
N GLN A 316 16.29 8.58 22.61
CA GLN A 316 17.54 9.34 22.78
C GLN A 316 18.00 10.05 21.50
N GLY A 317 18.58 11.23 21.70
CA GLY A 317 19.40 11.94 20.71
C GLY A 317 18.67 12.42 19.47
N ALA A 318 19.37 12.39 18.33
CA ALA A 318 18.87 12.90 17.05
C ALA A 318 17.73 12.04 16.50
N PHE A 319 17.79 10.72 16.70
CA PHE A 319 16.73 9.82 16.28
C PHE A 319 15.40 10.10 16.99
N HIS A 320 15.44 10.32 18.32
CA HIS A 320 14.24 10.70 19.06
C HIS A 320 13.60 11.98 18.52
N LYS A 321 14.42 13.00 18.22
CA LYS A 321 13.92 14.25 17.63
C LYS A 321 13.28 14.03 16.26
N ALA A 322 13.93 13.27 15.40
CA ALA A 322 13.42 12.95 14.06
C ALA A 322 12.11 12.13 14.13
N HIS A 323 12.03 11.21 15.08
CA HIS A 323 10.84 10.39 15.33
C HIS A 323 9.67 11.25 15.83
N ALA A 324 9.93 12.10 16.84
CA ALA A 324 8.95 13.04 17.35
C ALA A 324 8.48 14.04 16.27
N GLU A 325 9.39 14.53 15.43
CA GLU A 325 9.06 15.39 14.30
C GLU A 325 8.12 14.69 13.33
N TRP A 326 8.44 13.45 12.94
CA TRP A 326 7.59 12.67 12.04
C TRP A 326 6.19 12.45 12.62
N LEU A 327 6.07 11.91 13.84
CA LEU A 327 4.78 11.59 14.45
C LEU A 327 3.93 12.84 14.76
N SER A 328 4.56 13.96 15.10
CA SER A 328 3.83 15.21 15.38
C SER A 328 3.43 15.98 14.12
N THR A 329 4.03 15.70 12.96
CA THR A 329 3.77 16.44 11.72
C THR A 329 2.28 16.43 11.31
N PRO A 330 1.55 15.30 11.25
CA PRO A 330 0.14 15.31 10.88
C PRO A 330 -0.71 16.11 11.90
N ILE A 331 -0.37 16.05 13.18
CA ILE A 331 -1.07 16.79 14.22
C ILE A 331 -0.89 18.30 13.98
N ARG A 332 0.34 18.77 13.80
CA ARG A 332 0.65 20.18 13.54
C ARG A 332 0.05 20.73 12.24
N MET A 333 -0.12 19.86 11.24
CA MET A 333 -0.75 20.26 9.98
C MET A 333 -2.25 20.50 10.12
N HIS A 334 -2.93 19.78 11.00
CA HIS A 334 -4.38 19.81 11.13
C HIS A 334 -4.87 20.58 12.36
N CYS A 335 -3.99 20.89 13.30
CA CYS A 335 -4.28 21.70 14.48
C CYS A 335 -3.54 23.04 14.39
N GLN A 336 -4.20 24.06 13.82
CA GLN A 336 -3.59 25.37 13.57
C GLN A 336 -3.21 26.15 14.85
N ASP A 337 -3.86 25.84 15.97
CA ASP A 337 -3.65 26.50 17.26
C ASP A 337 -2.56 25.85 18.12
N LEU A 338 -1.96 24.75 17.67
CA LEU A 338 -0.88 24.08 18.37
C LEU A 338 0.46 24.78 18.09
N THR A 339 0.85 25.67 19.00
CA THR A 339 2.14 26.38 18.96
C THR A 339 3.29 25.55 19.51
N SER A 340 3.00 24.56 20.37
CA SER A 340 3.96 23.56 20.86
C SER A 340 3.26 22.24 21.04
N CYS A 341 3.95 21.15 20.71
CA CYS A 341 3.52 19.78 20.99
C CYS A 341 4.50 19.20 21.99
N ASP A 342 4.03 18.90 23.19
CA ASP A 342 4.79 18.07 24.12
C ASP A 342 4.64 16.62 23.68
N PHE A 343 5.71 16.08 23.18
CA PHE A 343 5.79 14.69 22.76
C PHE A 343 6.37 13.84 23.90
N LYS A 344 5.56 12.95 24.43
CA LYS A 344 5.97 12.00 25.46
C LYS A 344 5.79 10.60 24.92
N MET A 345 6.85 9.79 24.94
CA MET A 345 6.76 8.37 24.66
C MET A 345 6.61 7.64 26.00
N GLU A 346 5.62 6.77 26.06
CA GLU A 346 5.35 5.92 27.20
C GLU A 346 5.51 4.44 26.81
N LEU A 347 5.91 3.62 27.78
CA LEU A 347 6.03 2.19 27.58
C LEU A 347 4.73 1.52 28.07
N GLU A 348 3.97 0.96 27.13
CA GLU A 348 2.80 0.16 27.48
C GLU A 348 3.23 -1.27 27.83
N THR A 349 3.06 -1.64 29.08
CA THR A 349 3.44 -2.97 29.60
C THR A 349 2.29 -3.98 29.61
N GLN A 350 1.05 -3.52 29.34
CA GLN A 350 -0.13 -4.39 29.29
C GLN A 350 -0.42 -4.82 27.86
N CYS A 351 0.51 -5.52 27.24
CA CYS A 351 0.32 -6.04 25.89
C CYS A 351 -0.43 -7.37 25.88
N SER A 352 -1.10 -7.67 24.77
CA SER A 352 -1.82 -8.92 24.55
C SER A 352 -0.92 -10.16 24.55
N ILE A 353 0.38 -9.97 24.35
CA ILE A 353 1.39 -11.03 24.38
C ILE A 353 2.14 -10.93 25.70
N PRO A 354 2.06 -11.94 26.61
CA PRO A 354 2.77 -11.93 27.86
C PRO A 354 4.27 -11.75 27.70
N GLY A 355 4.85 -10.81 28.45
CA GLY A 355 6.28 -10.52 28.42
C GLY A 355 6.73 -9.63 27.24
N SER A 356 5.80 -9.07 26.48
CA SER A 356 6.05 -8.01 25.49
C SER A 356 5.66 -6.65 26.04
N TYR A 357 6.11 -5.61 25.36
CA TYR A 357 5.72 -4.23 25.61
C TYR A 357 5.55 -3.49 24.26
N ALA A 358 4.70 -2.48 24.24
CA ALA A 358 4.56 -1.55 23.14
C ALA A 358 5.10 -0.17 23.50
N LEU A 359 5.38 0.64 22.52
CA LEU A 359 5.74 2.04 22.68
C LEU A 359 4.55 2.88 22.18
N ASP A 360 3.97 3.67 23.09
CA ASP A 360 2.91 4.63 22.81
C ASP A 360 3.43 6.07 22.77
#